data_a4adc33c1c60df952c23b9c0c16a228d
#
_entry.id   a4adc33c1c60df952c23b9c0c16a228d
#
_cell.length_a   1.000
_cell.length_b   1.000
_cell.length_c   1.000
_cell.angle_alpha   90.00
_cell.angle_beta   90.00
_cell.angle_gamma   90.00
#
_symmetry.space_group_name_H-M   'P 1'
#
loop_
_entity.id
_entity.type
_entity.pdbx_description
1 polymer ?
#
loop_
_entity_poly.entity_id
_entity_poly.type
_entity_poly.pdbx_seq_one_letter_code
_entity_poly.pdbx_strand_id
1 'polypeptide(L)'
;PVLFRNSDNSITLFFKQSGNWNNWRGMRTVSKDEGLTWSTPEELSPKGNHGPIKNKPVRVGKRIILPTSDEFTPDDWRVYFWISDDDGKTWSRTPYVNQEGEIGGIQPSILIHKNGDLQAVGRTPRDVGFIYQTWSRDGGKTWGKLTSTGLPNPNSGTDALTLHDGRHILVYNHTQNWKIRSPLNVAVSSDGMRWKPALVLEDATAEFSYPAVVQRKNGLVDITYTNRRKTITHVVIDPAKLNPGAAEMFAQWDVEDKNFESQSERVSREEAAAKALKAKKRGLKNARERRIRN
;
A
#
# COMPACT_ATOMS: atom_id res chain seq x y z
N PRO A 1 11.32 -6.90 3.22
CA PRO A 1 12.49 -6.01 3.25
C PRO A 1 12.35 -4.89 2.24
N VAL A 2 12.96 -3.72 2.53
CA VAL A 2 12.86 -2.53 1.69
C VAL A 2 14.21 -1.82 1.66
N LEU A 3 14.69 -1.48 0.47
CA LEU A 3 15.90 -0.69 0.28
C LEU A 3 15.56 0.80 0.14
N PHE A 4 16.40 1.64 0.74
CA PHE A 4 16.29 3.09 0.65
C PHE A 4 17.69 3.71 0.51
N ARG A 5 17.85 4.59 -0.48
CA ARG A 5 19.11 5.33 -0.66
C ARG A 5 19.08 6.61 0.18
N ASN A 6 20.06 6.75 1.03
CA ASN A 6 20.25 7.92 1.89
C ASN A 6 20.84 9.11 1.11
N SER A 7 20.85 10.30 1.70
CA SER A 7 21.40 11.51 1.09
C SER A 7 22.91 11.45 0.90
N ASP A 8 23.61 10.68 1.72
CA ASP A 8 25.06 10.42 1.63
C ASP A 8 25.42 9.29 0.63
N ASN A 9 24.47 8.83 -0.18
CA ASN A 9 24.52 7.70 -1.09
C ASN A 9 24.65 6.32 -0.44
N SER A 10 24.72 6.19 0.87
CA SER A 10 24.60 4.89 1.53
C SER A 10 23.21 4.26 1.28
N ILE A 11 23.11 2.94 1.46
CA ILE A 11 21.87 2.20 1.27
C ILE A 11 21.44 1.65 2.63
N THR A 12 20.23 1.98 3.06
CA THR A 12 19.59 1.34 4.22
C THR A 12 18.69 0.21 3.75
N LEU A 13 18.86 -0.96 4.34
CA LEU A 13 17.93 -2.08 4.23
C LEU A 13 17.07 -2.11 5.50
N PHE A 14 15.78 -1.90 5.33
CA PHE A 14 14.78 -2.13 6.38
C PHE A 14 14.20 -3.54 6.26
N PHE A 15 14.04 -4.22 7.37
CA PHE A 15 13.46 -5.56 7.39
C PHE A 15 12.79 -5.87 8.73
N LYS A 16 12.02 -6.95 8.76
CA LYS A 16 11.37 -7.45 9.98
C LYS A 16 12.09 -8.69 10.47
N GLN A 17 12.27 -8.78 11.77
CA GLN A 17 12.84 -9.93 12.46
C GLN A 17 11.84 -10.45 13.48
N SER A 18 11.42 -11.68 13.32
CA SER A 18 10.73 -12.54 14.31
C SER A 18 10.32 -13.85 13.65
N GLY A 19 10.04 -14.86 14.47
CA GLY A 19 9.44 -16.13 14.01
C GLY A 19 7.92 -16.04 13.79
N ASN A 20 7.27 -14.93 14.18
CA ASN A 20 5.82 -14.75 14.10
C ASN A 20 5.52 -13.29 13.76
N TRP A 21 4.55 -13.06 12.88
CA TRP A 21 4.14 -11.71 12.43
C TRP A 21 3.62 -10.82 13.58
N ASN A 22 3.04 -11.41 14.64
CA ASN A 22 2.54 -10.67 15.81
C ASN A 22 3.66 -10.03 16.64
N ASN A 23 4.91 -10.51 16.49
CA ASN A 23 6.06 -10.07 17.27
C ASN A 23 7.17 -9.48 16.38
N TRP A 24 6.82 -8.94 15.24
CA TRP A 24 7.80 -8.30 14.36
C TRP A 24 8.51 -7.14 15.05
N ARG A 25 9.83 -7.14 14.90
CA ARG A 25 10.70 -6.02 15.25
C ARG A 25 11.21 -5.38 13.97
N GLY A 26 11.10 -4.07 13.89
CA GLY A 26 11.67 -3.31 12.79
C GLY A 26 13.18 -3.22 12.93
N MET A 27 13.90 -3.68 11.92
CA MET A 27 15.35 -3.71 11.87
C MET A 27 15.86 -2.87 10.70
N ARG A 28 17.08 -2.36 10.84
CA ARG A 28 17.82 -1.77 9.73
C ARG A 28 19.27 -2.21 9.72
N THR A 29 19.87 -2.19 8.56
CA THR A 29 21.33 -2.29 8.34
C THR A 29 21.71 -1.35 7.21
N VAL A 30 22.96 -0.88 7.20
CA VAL A 30 23.42 0.14 6.25
C VAL A 30 24.63 -0.38 5.49
N SER A 31 24.64 -0.17 4.18
CA SER A 31 25.76 -0.37 3.30
C SER A 31 26.30 0.97 2.81
N LYS A 32 27.62 1.13 2.80
CA LYS A 32 28.33 2.30 2.26
C LYS A 32 29.09 2.01 0.96
N ASP A 33 28.96 0.80 0.44
CA ASP A 33 29.72 0.25 -0.69
C ASP A 33 28.80 -0.44 -1.71
N GLU A 34 27.64 0.15 -1.99
CA GLU A 34 26.65 -0.32 -2.98
C GLU A 34 26.10 -1.73 -2.68
N GLY A 35 26.04 -2.13 -1.41
CA GLY A 35 25.48 -3.40 -0.97
C GLY A 35 26.47 -4.55 -0.87
N LEU A 36 27.76 -4.32 -1.04
CA LEU A 36 28.80 -5.35 -0.92
C LEU A 36 28.99 -5.78 0.54
N THR A 37 29.03 -4.82 1.45
CA THR A 37 29.07 -5.09 2.90
C THR A 37 27.98 -4.33 3.64
N TRP A 38 27.59 -4.83 4.80
CA TRP A 38 26.51 -4.30 5.61
C TRP A 38 26.93 -4.16 7.08
N SER A 39 26.48 -3.10 7.71
CA SER A 39 26.67 -2.92 9.16
C SER A 39 25.97 -4.02 9.96
N THR A 40 26.33 -4.18 11.23
CA THR A 40 25.54 -4.99 12.15
C THR A 40 24.11 -4.48 12.17
N PRO A 41 23.09 -5.36 12.00
CA PRO A 41 21.69 -4.95 12.09
C PRO A 41 21.35 -4.35 13.45
N GLU A 42 20.58 -3.27 13.43
CA GLU A 42 20.07 -2.62 14.65
C GLU A 42 18.55 -2.48 14.63
N GLU A 43 17.93 -2.47 15.79
CA GLU A 43 16.49 -2.26 15.91
C GLU A 43 16.16 -0.77 15.72
N LEU A 44 15.11 -0.48 14.92
CA LEU A 44 14.66 0.90 14.65
C LEU A 44 14.12 1.60 15.88
N SER A 45 13.59 0.84 16.82
CA SER A 45 13.10 1.35 18.11
C SER A 45 13.26 0.24 19.14
N PRO A 46 13.46 0.62 20.42
CA PRO A 46 13.70 -0.36 21.49
C PRO A 46 12.66 -1.48 21.57
N LYS A 47 11.46 -1.28 21.06
CA LYS A 47 10.42 -2.34 21.05
C LYS A 47 9.38 -2.08 19.97
N GLY A 48 9.11 -3.04 19.09
CA GLY A 48 7.90 -3.09 18.29
C GLY A 48 8.08 -3.16 16.78
N ASN A 49 6.93 -3.18 16.10
CA ASN A 49 6.82 -3.28 14.65
C ASN A 49 7.01 -1.91 13.99
N HIS A 50 8.23 -1.40 13.95
CA HIS A 50 8.54 -0.09 13.38
C HIS A 50 9.16 -0.17 11.98
N GLY A 51 8.99 0.89 11.19
CA GLY A 51 9.53 0.99 9.83
C GLY A 51 8.72 0.23 8.78
N PRO A 52 9.12 0.34 7.52
CA PRO A 52 8.37 -0.19 6.39
C PRO A 52 8.35 -1.73 6.41
N ILE A 53 7.22 -2.30 6.02
CA ILE A 53 7.05 -3.75 5.90
C ILE A 53 7.43 -4.23 4.51
N LYS A 54 6.92 -3.54 3.48
CA LYS A 54 7.04 -3.93 2.07
C LYS A 54 7.29 -2.75 1.14
N ASN A 55 6.64 -1.61 1.40
CA ASN A 55 6.59 -0.49 0.47
C ASN A 55 7.69 0.54 0.79
N LYS A 56 8.17 1.20 -0.24
CA LYS A 56 9.35 2.07 -0.18
C LYS A 56 9.13 3.30 0.69
N PRO A 57 10.12 3.71 1.49
CA PRO A 57 10.18 5.06 2.03
C PRO A 57 10.19 6.10 0.91
N VAL A 58 9.68 7.29 1.22
CA VAL A 58 9.80 8.44 0.33
C VAL A 58 10.57 9.57 1.01
N ARG A 59 11.20 10.41 0.18
CA ARG A 59 11.87 11.63 0.63
C ARG A 59 11.15 12.85 0.07
N VAL A 60 10.80 13.79 0.96
CA VAL A 60 10.18 15.07 0.62
C VAL A 60 11.06 16.18 1.21
N GLY A 61 11.94 16.76 0.39
CA GLY A 61 12.99 17.65 0.89
C GLY A 61 13.93 16.90 1.84
N LYS A 62 14.06 17.38 3.08
CA LYS A 62 14.86 16.71 4.13
C LYS A 62 14.09 15.61 4.86
N ARG A 63 12.76 15.61 4.74
CA ARG A 63 11.91 14.64 5.43
C ARG A 63 11.95 13.28 4.77
N ILE A 64 12.11 12.23 5.59
CA ILE A 64 11.93 10.84 5.19
C ILE A 64 10.63 10.34 5.83
N ILE A 65 9.80 9.66 5.06
CA ILE A 65 8.55 9.08 5.54
C ILE A 65 8.60 7.58 5.28
N LEU A 66 8.50 6.78 6.35
CA LEU A 66 8.43 5.32 6.29
C LEU A 66 6.97 4.89 6.38
N PRO A 67 6.40 4.29 5.32
CA PRO A 67 5.05 3.76 5.35
C PRO A 67 5.00 2.50 6.22
N THR A 68 4.09 2.47 7.19
CA THR A 68 3.99 1.40 8.18
C THR A 68 2.53 1.05 8.46
N SER A 69 2.30 -0.13 9.02
CA SER A 69 0.98 -0.58 9.45
C SER A 69 1.10 -1.65 10.53
N ASP A 70 0.07 -1.77 11.35
CA ASP A 70 -0.09 -2.82 12.35
C ASP A 70 -1.33 -3.68 12.00
N GLU A 71 -1.21 -4.97 12.23
CA GLU A 71 -2.25 -5.98 12.04
C GLU A 71 -2.60 -6.54 13.42
N PHE A 72 -3.63 -6.02 14.09
CA PHE A 72 -4.04 -6.48 15.43
C PHE A 72 -4.84 -7.78 15.38
N THR A 73 -5.72 -7.87 14.38
CA THR A 73 -6.52 -9.05 14.06
C THR A 73 -6.60 -9.17 12.53
N PRO A 74 -7.16 -10.27 11.99
CA PRO A 74 -7.39 -10.38 10.54
C PRO A 74 -8.20 -9.24 9.93
N ASP A 75 -9.00 -8.53 10.74
CA ASP A 75 -9.94 -7.50 10.30
C ASP A 75 -9.64 -6.10 10.92
N ASP A 76 -8.70 -5.99 11.88
CA ASP A 76 -8.27 -4.72 12.47
C ASP A 76 -6.83 -4.39 12.00
N TRP A 77 -6.76 -3.66 10.90
CA TRP A 77 -5.54 -3.22 10.26
C TRP A 77 -5.43 -1.70 10.30
N ARG A 78 -4.31 -1.17 10.81
CA ARG A 78 -4.13 0.26 11.05
C ARG A 78 -2.88 0.80 10.39
N VAL A 79 -3.05 1.89 9.63
CA VAL A 79 -1.99 2.60 8.92
C VAL A 79 -1.41 3.71 9.79
N TYR A 80 -0.10 3.86 9.76
CA TYR A 80 0.61 4.99 10.32
C TYR A 80 1.95 5.20 9.60
N PHE A 81 2.64 6.29 9.92
CA PHE A 81 3.89 6.64 9.28
C PHE A 81 4.94 6.97 10.33
N TRP A 82 6.18 6.64 10.04
CA TRP A 82 7.33 7.15 10.73
C TRP A 82 7.95 8.28 9.94
N ILE A 83 8.32 9.38 10.61
CA ILE A 83 8.83 10.60 10.01
C ILE A 83 10.18 10.92 10.64
N SER A 84 11.14 11.25 9.79
CA SER A 84 12.40 11.88 10.19
C SER A 84 12.55 13.19 9.45
N ASP A 85 12.84 14.28 10.17
CA ASP A 85 13.13 15.59 9.59
C ASP A 85 14.63 15.91 9.56
N ASP A 86 15.46 15.00 10.05
CA ASP A 86 16.91 15.15 10.23
C ASP A 86 17.71 14.06 9.52
N ASP A 87 17.18 13.60 8.38
CA ASP A 87 17.82 12.60 7.52
C ASP A 87 18.04 11.23 8.18
N GLY A 88 17.05 10.79 8.96
CA GLY A 88 17.02 9.46 9.55
C GLY A 88 17.78 9.32 10.88
N LYS A 89 18.19 10.44 11.50
CA LYS A 89 18.85 10.42 12.81
C LYS A 89 17.84 10.22 13.94
N THR A 90 16.74 10.96 13.89
CA THR A 90 15.62 10.81 14.84
C THR A 90 14.32 10.52 14.12
N TRP A 91 13.42 9.83 14.79
CA TRP A 91 12.16 9.40 14.23
C TRP A 91 11.00 9.71 15.16
N SER A 92 9.90 10.16 14.58
CA SER A 92 8.62 10.31 15.25
C SER A 92 7.53 9.51 14.54
N ARG A 93 6.54 9.05 15.28
CA ARG A 93 5.41 8.30 14.76
C ARG A 93 4.19 9.21 14.62
N THR A 94 3.45 9.11 13.49
CA THR A 94 2.12 9.72 13.40
C THR A 94 1.10 8.93 14.24
N PRO A 95 -0.03 9.53 14.63
CA PRO A 95 -1.20 8.76 15.04
C PRO A 95 -1.62 7.75 13.97
N TYR A 96 -2.43 6.75 14.34
CA TYR A 96 -3.07 5.90 13.35
C TYR A 96 -4.02 6.73 12.46
N VAL A 97 -3.96 6.48 11.15
CA VAL A 97 -4.84 7.12 10.16
C VAL A 97 -6.28 6.65 10.30
N ASN A 98 -6.46 5.40 10.69
CA ASN A 98 -7.77 4.76 10.88
C ASN A 98 -7.86 4.10 12.26
N GLN A 99 -9.07 4.02 12.79
CA GLN A 99 -9.35 3.45 14.10
C GLN A 99 -10.12 2.12 13.98
N GLU A 100 -10.27 1.42 15.10
CA GLU A 100 -11.10 0.21 15.17
C GLU A 100 -12.52 0.48 14.67
N GLY A 101 -12.98 -0.36 13.74
CA GLY A 101 -14.30 -0.25 13.11
C GLY A 101 -14.39 0.73 11.95
N GLU A 102 -13.31 1.38 11.57
CA GLU A 102 -13.16 2.08 10.29
C GLU A 102 -12.60 1.14 9.21
N ILE A 103 -12.45 1.63 7.98
CA ILE A 103 -11.80 0.87 6.90
C ILE A 103 -10.39 0.49 7.33
N GLY A 104 -10.09 -0.80 7.36
CA GLY A 104 -8.75 -1.30 7.64
C GLY A 104 -7.82 -1.15 6.44
N GLY A 105 -6.54 -0.94 6.70
CA GLY A 105 -5.53 -0.85 5.65
C GLY A 105 -4.13 -1.18 6.12
N ILE A 106 -3.32 -1.77 5.22
CA ILE A 106 -1.90 -2.03 5.48
C ILE A 106 -1.04 -1.77 4.26
N GLN A 107 0.29 -1.73 4.49
CA GLN A 107 1.32 -1.70 3.46
C GLN A 107 1.12 -0.54 2.47
N PRO A 108 1.06 0.73 2.94
CA PRO A 108 0.89 1.88 2.06
C PRO A 108 2.09 2.13 1.15
N SER A 109 1.85 2.43 -0.12
CA SER A 109 2.80 3.12 -1.01
C SER A 109 2.48 4.60 -1.00
N ILE A 110 3.49 5.46 -0.95
CA ILE A 110 3.31 6.92 -0.94
C ILE A 110 3.60 7.48 -2.32
N LEU A 111 2.65 8.26 -2.84
CA LEU A 111 2.74 9.02 -4.08
C LEU A 111 2.97 10.50 -3.75
N ILE A 112 3.86 11.16 -4.49
CA ILE A 112 4.18 12.57 -4.32
C ILE A 112 3.59 13.33 -5.49
N HIS A 113 2.64 14.22 -5.22
CA HIS A 113 1.98 15.04 -6.24
C HIS A 113 2.76 16.31 -6.56
N LYS A 114 2.55 16.86 -7.75
CA LYS A 114 3.24 18.09 -8.24
C LYS A 114 2.98 19.32 -7.36
N ASN A 115 1.82 19.36 -6.69
CA ASN A 115 1.46 20.43 -5.77
C ASN A 115 2.04 20.25 -4.35
N GLY A 116 2.79 19.18 -4.11
CA GLY A 116 3.37 18.85 -2.82
C GLY A 116 2.49 18.00 -1.90
N ASP A 117 1.24 17.73 -2.28
CA ASP A 117 0.38 16.79 -1.55
C ASP A 117 0.97 15.38 -1.61
N LEU A 118 0.73 14.61 -0.57
CA LEU A 118 1.06 13.20 -0.52
C LEU A 118 -0.22 12.37 -0.53
N GLN A 119 -0.20 11.27 -1.27
CA GLN A 119 -1.25 10.27 -1.27
C GLN A 119 -0.65 8.92 -0.88
N ALA A 120 -1.29 8.21 0.03
CA ALA A 120 -0.91 6.84 0.32
C ALA A 120 -2.00 5.89 -0.18
N VAL A 121 -1.59 4.82 -0.88
CA VAL A 121 -2.48 3.78 -1.41
C VAL A 121 -2.01 2.41 -0.93
N GLY A 122 -2.95 1.52 -0.60
CA GLY A 122 -2.58 0.19 -0.11
C GLY A 122 -3.77 -0.76 -0.08
N ARG A 123 -3.52 -1.99 0.42
CA ARG A 123 -4.52 -3.05 0.44
C ARG A 123 -5.41 -2.99 1.69
N THR A 124 -6.62 -3.48 1.53
CA THR A 124 -7.60 -3.62 2.61
C THR A 124 -7.79 -5.09 3.03
N PRO A 125 -8.44 -5.38 4.17
CA PRO A 125 -8.90 -6.71 4.52
C PRO A 125 -9.83 -7.31 3.44
N ARG A 126 -9.96 -8.63 3.46
CA ARG A 126 -10.67 -9.40 2.42
C ARG A 126 -12.16 -9.06 2.24
N ASP A 127 -12.81 -8.57 3.29
CA ASP A 127 -14.23 -8.20 3.32
C ASP A 127 -14.48 -6.78 2.80
N VAL A 128 -13.43 -6.01 2.56
CA VAL A 128 -13.49 -4.62 2.06
C VAL A 128 -13.40 -4.56 0.54
N GLY A 129 -12.49 -5.32 -0.08
CA GLY A 129 -12.47 -5.61 -1.51
C GLY A 129 -11.94 -4.51 -2.43
N PHE A 130 -11.29 -3.45 -1.93
CA PHE A 130 -10.73 -2.38 -2.76
C PHE A 130 -9.36 -1.90 -2.26
N ILE A 131 -8.65 -1.15 -3.10
CA ILE A 131 -7.43 -0.42 -2.71
C ILE A 131 -7.86 0.85 -1.99
N TYR A 132 -7.37 1.04 -0.74
CA TYR A 132 -7.61 2.28 -0.03
C TYR A 132 -6.68 3.40 -0.49
N GLN A 133 -7.11 4.63 -0.24
CA GLN A 133 -6.29 5.83 -0.33
C GLN A 133 -6.48 6.72 0.89
N THR A 134 -5.47 7.52 1.19
CA THR A 134 -5.52 8.65 2.14
C THR A 134 -4.58 9.75 1.68
N TRP A 135 -4.82 10.97 2.11
CA TRP A 135 -4.12 12.16 1.67
C TRP A 135 -3.53 12.96 2.82
N SER A 136 -2.34 13.52 2.60
CA SER A 136 -1.70 14.50 3.47
C SER A 136 -1.37 15.76 2.69
N ARG A 137 -1.68 16.93 3.29
CA ARG A 137 -1.42 18.26 2.71
C ARG A 137 -0.39 19.05 3.48
N ASP A 138 0.27 18.44 4.46
CA ASP A 138 1.23 19.05 5.38
C ASP A 138 2.57 18.31 5.38
N GLY A 139 2.88 17.64 4.26
CA GLY A 139 4.12 16.89 4.09
C GLY A 139 4.18 15.62 4.93
N GLY A 140 3.05 14.95 5.14
CA GLY A 140 2.96 13.65 5.81
C GLY A 140 2.81 13.71 7.32
N LYS A 141 2.60 14.88 7.93
CA LYS A 141 2.40 15.00 9.38
C LYS A 141 1.03 14.51 9.80
N THR A 142 0.01 14.86 9.04
CA THR A 142 -1.36 14.39 9.25
C THR A 142 -1.93 13.79 7.96
N TRP A 143 -2.85 12.85 8.13
CA TRP A 143 -3.47 12.12 7.04
C TRP A 143 -4.98 12.08 7.21
N GLY A 144 -5.71 12.18 6.11
CA GLY A 144 -7.15 12.07 6.08
C GLY A 144 -7.64 10.64 6.32
N LYS A 145 -8.95 10.45 6.38
CA LYS A 145 -9.55 9.12 6.51
C LYS A 145 -9.22 8.22 5.31
N LEU A 146 -9.19 6.91 5.55
CA LEU A 146 -9.09 5.94 4.46
C LEU A 146 -10.39 5.95 3.64
N THR A 147 -10.25 6.02 2.33
CA THR A 147 -11.33 5.97 1.35
C THR A 147 -10.99 5.02 0.22
N SER A 148 -11.95 4.65 -0.63
CA SER A 148 -11.70 3.81 -1.80
C SER A 148 -11.04 4.61 -2.93
N THR A 149 -10.11 3.97 -3.66
CA THR A 149 -9.62 4.47 -4.96
C THR A 149 -10.56 4.14 -6.12
N GLY A 150 -11.59 3.33 -5.89
CA GLY A 150 -12.40 2.73 -6.96
C GLY A 150 -11.80 1.46 -7.58
N LEU A 151 -10.54 1.12 -7.32
CA LEU A 151 -9.91 -0.09 -7.83
C LEU A 151 -10.14 -1.28 -6.89
N PRO A 152 -10.46 -2.47 -7.43
CA PRO A 152 -10.66 -3.67 -6.63
C PRO A 152 -9.34 -4.16 -6.02
N ASN A 153 -9.45 -4.95 -4.94
CA ASN A 153 -8.31 -5.63 -4.33
C ASN A 153 -8.77 -6.92 -3.63
N PRO A 154 -8.11 -8.07 -3.88
CA PRO A 154 -8.47 -9.36 -3.28
C PRO A 154 -7.72 -9.59 -1.95
N ASN A 155 -7.45 -8.57 -1.17
CA ASN A 155 -6.55 -8.65 -0.03
C ASN A 155 -5.13 -9.10 -0.46
N SER A 156 -4.58 -8.48 -1.49
CA SER A 156 -3.20 -8.73 -1.92
C SER A 156 -2.34 -7.46 -1.87
N GLY A 157 -1.05 -7.65 -1.60
CA GLY A 157 -0.09 -6.55 -1.56
C GLY A 157 -0.01 -5.82 -2.89
N THR A 158 0.05 -4.50 -2.83
CA THR A 158 0.24 -3.59 -3.97
C THR A 158 1.57 -2.88 -3.86
N ASP A 159 2.05 -2.30 -4.93
CA ASP A 159 3.11 -1.29 -4.89
C ASP A 159 2.87 -0.19 -5.92
N ALA A 160 3.25 1.04 -5.56
CA ALA A 160 3.04 2.20 -6.40
C ALA A 160 4.21 3.19 -6.28
N LEU A 161 4.36 4.05 -7.28
CA LEU A 161 5.28 5.18 -7.25
C LEU A 161 4.81 6.32 -8.15
N THR A 162 5.36 7.51 -7.91
CA THR A 162 5.25 8.63 -8.83
C THR A 162 6.40 8.57 -9.83
N LEU A 163 6.08 8.55 -11.12
CA LEU A 163 7.05 8.57 -12.21
C LEU A 163 7.73 9.93 -12.32
N HIS A 164 8.89 9.99 -12.97
CA HIS A 164 9.64 11.22 -13.19
C HIS A 164 8.85 12.29 -13.96
N ASP A 165 7.89 11.89 -14.80
CA ASP A 165 6.99 12.80 -15.53
C ASP A 165 5.81 13.30 -14.69
N GLY A 166 5.67 12.79 -13.47
CA GLY A 166 4.65 13.18 -12.51
C GLY A 166 3.36 12.35 -12.58
N ARG A 167 3.26 11.39 -13.50
CA ARG A 167 2.20 10.37 -13.46
C ARG A 167 2.45 9.42 -12.31
N HIS A 168 1.40 8.73 -11.88
CA HIS A 168 1.49 7.67 -10.87
C HIS A 168 1.27 6.32 -11.51
N ILE A 169 2.02 5.31 -11.08
CA ILE A 169 1.87 3.93 -11.49
C ILE A 169 1.54 3.06 -10.28
N LEU A 170 0.62 2.13 -10.43
CA LEU A 170 0.18 1.18 -9.41
C LEU A 170 0.18 -0.23 -10.00
N VAL A 171 0.82 -1.17 -9.30
CA VAL A 171 0.84 -2.59 -9.65
C VAL A 171 0.02 -3.34 -8.61
N TYR A 172 -1.01 -4.08 -9.06
CA TYR A 172 -2.01 -4.68 -8.17
C TYR A 172 -2.79 -5.81 -8.86
N ASN A 173 -3.50 -6.61 -8.07
CA ASN A 173 -4.43 -7.60 -8.63
C ASN A 173 -5.82 -6.97 -8.82
N HIS A 174 -6.31 -6.99 -10.05
CA HIS A 174 -7.59 -6.39 -10.43
C HIS A 174 -8.75 -7.37 -10.25
N THR A 175 -9.09 -7.70 -9.02
CA THR A 175 -10.23 -8.55 -8.63
C THR A 175 -10.62 -8.30 -7.18
N GLN A 176 -11.87 -8.56 -6.82
CA GLN A 176 -12.35 -8.58 -5.43
C GLN A 176 -12.35 -10.00 -4.83
N ASN A 177 -12.15 -11.01 -5.64
CA ASN A 177 -12.15 -12.39 -5.19
C ASN A 177 -10.91 -12.71 -4.35
N TRP A 178 -11.05 -12.67 -3.03
CA TRP A 178 -9.96 -12.89 -2.07
C TRP A 178 -9.26 -14.25 -2.16
N LYS A 179 -9.84 -15.20 -2.89
CA LYS A 179 -9.28 -16.56 -3.10
C LYS A 179 -8.21 -16.60 -4.20
N ILE A 180 -8.15 -15.57 -5.04
CA ILE A 180 -7.24 -15.53 -6.19
C ILE A 180 -6.39 -14.26 -6.17
N ARG A 181 -5.19 -14.34 -6.76
CA ARG A 181 -4.28 -13.19 -6.95
C ARG A 181 -3.89 -13.07 -8.42
N SER A 182 -4.90 -13.02 -9.25
CA SER A 182 -4.87 -12.86 -10.70
C SER A 182 -6.15 -12.12 -11.13
N PRO A 183 -6.11 -11.31 -12.20
CA PRO A 183 -4.92 -10.90 -12.94
C PRO A 183 -3.99 -9.97 -12.14
N LEU A 184 -2.72 -9.85 -12.56
CA LEU A 184 -1.79 -8.84 -12.08
C LEU A 184 -1.68 -7.72 -13.11
N ASN A 185 -2.07 -6.51 -12.72
CA ASN A 185 -2.26 -5.37 -13.61
C ASN A 185 -1.39 -4.18 -13.21
N VAL A 186 -1.14 -3.34 -14.22
CA VAL A 186 -0.58 -2.00 -14.06
C VAL A 186 -1.67 -0.99 -14.38
N ALA A 187 -1.91 -0.06 -13.46
CA ALA A 187 -2.74 1.12 -13.67
C ALA A 187 -1.88 2.39 -13.64
N VAL A 188 -2.31 3.41 -14.39
CA VAL A 188 -1.67 4.73 -14.44
C VAL A 188 -2.69 5.80 -14.15
N SER A 189 -2.27 6.82 -13.39
CA SER A 189 -3.07 8.01 -13.10
C SER A 189 -2.23 9.28 -13.23
N SER A 190 -2.83 10.36 -13.68
CA SER A 190 -2.22 11.70 -13.69
C SER A 190 -2.54 12.53 -12.44
N ASP A 191 -3.56 12.14 -11.69
CA ASP A 191 -4.10 12.91 -10.55
C ASP A 191 -4.22 12.06 -9.26
N GLY A 192 -3.90 10.76 -9.33
CA GLY A 192 -4.05 9.83 -8.20
C GLY A 192 -5.51 9.45 -7.89
N MET A 193 -6.48 10.07 -8.56
CA MET A 193 -7.91 9.85 -8.34
C MET A 193 -8.53 8.98 -9.44
N ARG A 194 -8.18 9.26 -10.68
CA ARG A 194 -8.66 8.53 -11.85
C ARG A 194 -7.57 7.61 -12.37
N TRP A 195 -7.74 6.32 -12.11
CA TRP A 195 -6.83 5.28 -12.55
C TRP A 195 -7.31 4.67 -13.86
N LYS A 196 -6.39 4.49 -14.80
CA LYS A 196 -6.66 3.87 -16.10
C LYS A 196 -5.84 2.60 -16.25
N PRO A 197 -6.42 1.52 -16.83
CA PRO A 197 -5.66 0.34 -17.17
C PRO A 197 -4.54 0.68 -18.15
N ALA A 198 -3.37 0.11 -17.97
CA ALA A 198 -2.22 0.39 -18.81
C ALA A 198 -1.48 -0.85 -19.30
N LEU A 199 -1.50 -1.95 -18.53
CA LEU A 199 -0.86 -3.20 -18.89
C LEU A 199 -1.41 -4.33 -18.01
N VAL A 200 -1.61 -5.51 -18.61
CA VAL A 200 -1.78 -6.77 -17.89
C VAL A 200 -0.45 -7.50 -17.89
N LEU A 201 0.10 -7.76 -16.72
CA LEU A 201 1.36 -8.48 -16.56
C LEU A 201 1.13 -9.99 -16.58
N GLU A 202 0.05 -10.44 -15.95
CA GLU A 202 -0.32 -11.84 -15.81
C GLU A 202 -1.85 -11.97 -15.76
N ASP A 203 -2.40 -12.93 -16.51
CA ASP A 203 -3.84 -13.22 -16.58
C ASP A 203 -4.20 -14.69 -16.32
N ALA A 204 -3.19 -15.56 -16.21
CA ALA A 204 -3.40 -16.97 -15.94
C ALA A 204 -4.00 -17.19 -14.54
N THR A 205 -4.83 -18.22 -14.38
CA THR A 205 -5.38 -18.62 -13.09
C THR A 205 -4.28 -19.18 -12.17
N ALA A 206 -3.62 -18.28 -11.45
CA ALA A 206 -2.53 -18.60 -10.52
C ALA A 206 -2.35 -17.50 -9.48
N GLU A 207 -1.35 -17.64 -8.59
CA GLU A 207 -0.97 -16.57 -7.67
C GLU A 207 0.20 -15.76 -8.24
N PHE A 208 -0.08 -14.47 -8.51
CA PHE A 208 0.90 -13.44 -8.86
C PHE A 208 0.75 -12.30 -7.85
N SER A 209 1.72 -12.15 -6.96
CA SER A 209 1.51 -11.32 -5.77
C SER A 209 2.76 -10.58 -5.32
N TYR A 210 2.59 -9.67 -4.36
CA TYR A 210 3.65 -8.89 -3.76
C TYR A 210 4.54 -8.17 -4.79
N PRO A 211 3.96 -7.36 -5.69
CA PRO A 211 4.75 -6.58 -6.63
C PRO A 211 5.65 -5.60 -5.89
N ALA A 212 6.81 -5.33 -6.46
CA ALA A 212 7.66 -4.20 -6.13
C ALA A 212 7.98 -3.44 -7.41
N VAL A 213 7.89 -2.12 -7.39
CA VAL A 213 8.09 -1.27 -8.56
C VAL A 213 9.09 -0.16 -8.26
N VAL A 214 10.06 0.04 -9.14
CA VAL A 214 11.03 1.13 -9.06
C VAL A 214 11.26 1.73 -10.44
N GLN A 215 11.54 3.03 -10.51
CA GLN A 215 11.92 3.68 -11.75
C GLN A 215 13.43 3.94 -11.75
N ARG A 216 14.09 3.52 -12.83
CA ARG A 216 15.52 3.78 -13.06
C ARG A 216 15.77 5.25 -13.44
N LYS A 217 17.00 5.71 -13.28
CA LYS A 217 17.41 7.06 -13.72
C LYS A 217 17.17 7.30 -15.22
N ASN A 218 17.25 6.26 -16.05
CA ASN A 218 16.99 6.34 -17.50
C ASN A 218 15.50 6.34 -17.86
N GLY A 219 14.59 6.34 -16.88
CA GLY A 219 13.14 6.41 -17.06
C GLY A 219 12.43 5.06 -17.15
N LEU A 220 13.14 3.96 -17.39
CA LEU A 220 12.53 2.62 -17.41
C LEU A 220 12.04 2.23 -16.01
N VAL A 221 11.04 1.39 -15.96
CA VAL A 221 10.44 0.91 -14.70
C VAL A 221 10.66 -0.59 -14.57
N ASP A 222 11.26 -0.99 -13.44
CA ASP A 222 11.38 -2.39 -13.04
C ASP A 222 10.20 -2.77 -12.18
N ILE A 223 9.62 -3.92 -12.48
CA ILE A 223 8.56 -4.55 -11.69
C ILE A 223 9.00 -5.96 -11.38
N THR A 224 9.04 -6.31 -10.10
CA THR A 224 9.21 -7.70 -9.66
C THR A 224 7.98 -8.18 -8.91
N TYR A 225 7.66 -9.46 -9.03
CA TYR A 225 6.54 -10.05 -8.29
C TYR A 225 6.75 -11.54 -8.06
N THR A 226 6.08 -12.06 -7.03
CA THR A 226 6.02 -13.50 -6.76
C THR A 226 5.20 -14.20 -7.85
N ASN A 227 5.78 -15.21 -8.49
CA ASN A 227 5.10 -16.05 -9.46
C ASN A 227 4.85 -17.44 -8.84
N ARG A 228 3.56 -17.73 -8.55
CA ARG A 228 3.06 -19.02 -8.03
C ARG A 228 3.76 -19.47 -6.72
N ARG A 229 4.31 -18.53 -5.95
CA ARG A 229 5.17 -18.80 -4.76
C ARG A 229 6.36 -19.73 -5.03
N LYS A 230 6.78 -19.86 -6.28
CA LYS A 230 7.91 -20.70 -6.69
C LYS A 230 9.11 -19.89 -7.16
N THR A 231 8.85 -18.80 -7.86
CA THR A 231 9.88 -17.94 -8.45
C THR A 231 9.50 -16.47 -8.27
N ILE A 232 10.45 -15.60 -8.64
CA ILE A 232 10.24 -14.16 -8.79
C ILE A 232 10.35 -13.87 -10.28
N THR A 233 9.33 -13.21 -10.84
CA THR A 233 9.38 -12.65 -12.19
C THR A 233 9.86 -11.22 -12.13
N HIS A 234 10.69 -10.83 -13.10
CA HIS A 234 11.15 -9.46 -13.30
C HIS A 234 10.74 -8.99 -14.70
N VAL A 235 10.10 -7.84 -14.76
CA VAL A 235 9.64 -7.20 -15.99
C VAL A 235 10.19 -5.78 -16.03
N VAL A 236 10.63 -5.35 -17.21
CA VAL A 236 11.05 -3.96 -17.47
C VAL A 236 10.09 -3.35 -18.47
N ILE A 237 9.52 -2.21 -18.11
CA ILE A 237 8.60 -1.47 -18.97
C ILE A 237 9.13 -0.06 -19.25
N ASP A 238 8.77 0.46 -20.41
CA ASP A 238 8.96 1.86 -20.76
C ASP A 238 7.62 2.60 -20.54
N PRO A 239 7.51 3.44 -19.50
CA PRO A 239 6.25 4.13 -19.20
C PRO A 239 5.84 5.13 -20.29
N ALA A 240 6.75 5.54 -21.16
CA ALA A 240 6.42 6.38 -22.32
C ALA A 240 5.63 5.63 -23.41
N LYS A 241 5.76 4.30 -23.44
CA LYS A 241 5.06 3.42 -24.40
C LYS A 241 3.72 2.92 -23.88
N LEU A 242 3.38 3.16 -22.62
CA LEU A 242 2.08 2.81 -22.10
C LEU A 242 1.00 3.67 -22.75
N ASN A 243 -0.11 3.01 -23.15
CA ASN A 243 -1.32 3.66 -23.67
C ASN A 243 -2.47 3.50 -22.68
N PRO A 244 -2.52 4.31 -21.59
CA PRO A 244 -3.51 4.12 -20.55
C PRO A 244 -4.92 4.39 -21.03
N GLY A 245 -5.81 3.41 -20.84
CA GLY A 245 -7.21 3.52 -21.21
C GLY A 245 -7.49 3.11 -22.66
N ALA A 246 -6.58 2.38 -23.32
CA ALA A 246 -6.86 1.74 -24.59
C ALA A 246 -8.06 0.78 -24.47
N ALA A 247 -8.92 0.72 -25.50
CA ALA A 247 -10.18 -0.02 -25.45
C ALA A 247 -10.00 -1.52 -25.12
N GLU A 248 -8.95 -2.15 -25.65
CA GLU A 248 -8.60 -3.52 -25.34
C GLU A 248 -8.26 -3.78 -23.86
N MET A 249 -7.75 -2.75 -23.16
CA MET A 249 -7.49 -2.85 -21.74
C MET A 249 -8.77 -2.80 -20.90
N PHE A 250 -9.75 -1.99 -21.31
CA PHE A 250 -11.06 -1.94 -20.65
C PHE A 250 -11.82 -3.26 -20.81
N ALA A 251 -11.77 -3.89 -21.98
CA ALA A 251 -12.43 -5.17 -22.22
C ALA A 251 -11.93 -6.26 -21.24
N GLN A 252 -10.63 -6.27 -20.92
CA GLN A 252 -10.07 -7.20 -19.93
C GLN A 252 -10.44 -6.82 -18.48
N TRP A 253 -10.68 -5.54 -18.20
CA TRP A 253 -11.13 -5.09 -16.88
C TRP A 253 -12.61 -5.39 -16.63
N ASP A 254 -13.43 -5.34 -17.67
CA ASP A 254 -14.89 -5.56 -17.59
C ASP A 254 -15.26 -7.05 -17.52
N VAL A 255 -14.40 -7.95 -17.99
CA VAL A 255 -14.74 -9.39 -18.14
C VAL A 255 -14.88 -10.11 -16.78
N GLU A 256 -14.19 -9.68 -15.74
CA GLU A 256 -14.26 -10.34 -14.43
C GLU A 256 -15.22 -9.67 -13.43
N ASP A 257 -15.63 -8.45 -13.65
CA ASP A 257 -16.47 -7.70 -12.71
C ASP A 257 -17.79 -7.28 -13.36
N LYS A 258 -18.65 -8.28 -13.66
CA LYS A 258 -20.06 -8.02 -14.06
C LYS A 258 -20.85 -7.22 -13.03
N ASN A 259 -20.23 -6.92 -11.89
CA ASN A 259 -20.72 -6.10 -10.78
C ASN A 259 -19.89 -4.83 -10.58
N PHE A 260 -19.26 -4.30 -11.62
CA PHE A 260 -18.57 -3.01 -11.51
C PHE A 260 -19.60 -1.91 -11.18
N GLU A 261 -19.76 -1.67 -9.89
CA GLU A 261 -20.57 -0.55 -9.40
C GLU A 261 -19.87 0.76 -9.74
N SER A 262 -20.63 1.74 -10.20
CA SER A 262 -20.14 3.10 -10.36
C SER A 262 -19.58 3.65 -9.03
N GLN A 263 -18.68 4.61 -9.08
CA GLN A 263 -18.09 5.19 -7.87
C GLN A 263 -19.16 5.71 -6.87
N SER A 264 -20.29 6.23 -7.37
CA SER A 264 -21.41 6.69 -6.55
C SER A 264 -22.15 5.54 -5.87
N GLU A 265 -22.35 4.41 -6.55
CA GLU A 265 -22.99 3.21 -5.99
C GLU A 265 -22.09 2.57 -4.93
N ARG A 266 -20.76 2.52 -5.15
CA ARG A 266 -19.79 2.04 -4.15
C ARG A 266 -19.80 2.88 -2.90
N VAL A 267 -19.72 4.20 -3.03
CA VAL A 267 -19.77 5.13 -1.88
C VAL A 267 -21.07 4.92 -1.09
N SER A 268 -22.21 4.83 -1.76
CA SER A 268 -23.50 4.59 -1.13
C SER A 268 -23.55 3.24 -0.40
N ARG A 269 -22.99 2.19 -0.98
CA ARG A 269 -22.89 0.84 -0.37
C ARG A 269 -21.96 0.85 0.84
N GLU A 270 -20.80 1.51 0.75
CA GLU A 270 -19.84 1.63 1.84
C GLU A 270 -20.42 2.40 3.03
N GLU A 271 -21.14 3.49 2.78
CA GLU A 271 -21.85 4.24 3.81
C GLU A 271 -22.97 3.41 4.46
N ALA A 272 -23.72 2.66 3.65
CA ALA A 272 -24.76 1.76 4.15
C ALA A 272 -24.17 0.62 4.99
N ALA A 273 -23.05 0.01 4.54
CA ALA A 273 -22.35 -1.04 5.27
C ALA A 273 -21.75 -0.52 6.58
N ALA A 274 -21.15 0.67 6.57
CA ALA A 274 -20.63 1.33 7.77
C ALA A 274 -21.76 1.64 8.79
N LYS A 275 -22.93 2.08 8.31
CA LYS A 275 -24.10 2.33 9.12
C LYS A 275 -24.68 1.05 9.74
N ALA A 276 -24.73 -0.03 8.95
CA ALA A 276 -25.18 -1.35 9.42
C ALA A 276 -24.23 -1.94 10.48
N LEU A 277 -22.93 -1.80 10.28
CA LEU A 277 -21.92 -2.25 11.24
C LEU A 277 -22.01 -1.49 12.57
N LYS A 278 -22.19 -0.16 12.52
CA LYS A 278 -22.43 0.66 13.72
C LYS A 278 -23.71 0.22 14.46
N ALA A 279 -24.78 -0.08 13.74
CA ALA A 279 -26.04 -0.55 14.33
C ALA A 279 -25.86 -1.92 15.01
N LYS A 280 -25.15 -2.86 14.37
CA LYS A 280 -24.85 -4.19 14.92
C LYS A 280 -23.99 -4.09 16.20
N LYS A 281 -22.95 -3.25 16.21
CA LYS A 281 -22.11 -3.02 17.41
C LYS A 281 -22.92 -2.41 18.56
N ARG A 282 -23.81 -1.46 18.28
CA ARG A 282 -24.71 -0.86 19.27
C ARG A 282 -25.68 -1.89 19.85
N GLY A 283 -26.20 -2.79 19.03
CA GLY A 283 -27.06 -3.90 19.45
C GLY A 283 -26.33 -4.89 20.38
N LEU A 284 -25.09 -5.27 20.04
CA LEU A 284 -24.24 -6.14 20.85
C LEU A 284 -23.88 -5.50 22.21
N LYS A 285 -23.55 -4.21 22.21
CA LYS A 285 -23.26 -3.46 23.45
C LYS A 285 -24.49 -3.45 24.38
N ASN A 286 -25.66 -3.12 23.85
CA ASN A 286 -26.93 -3.10 24.61
C ASN A 286 -27.31 -4.49 25.14
N ALA A 287 -27.08 -5.57 24.37
CA ALA A 287 -27.31 -6.93 24.80
C ALA A 287 -26.35 -7.36 25.93
N ARG A 288 -25.09 -6.93 25.88
CA ARG A 288 -24.08 -7.19 26.94
C ARG A 288 -24.43 -6.45 28.24
N GLU A 289 -24.87 -5.18 28.13
CA GLU A 289 -25.28 -4.39 29.30
C GLU A 289 -26.55 -4.94 29.97
N ARG A 290 -27.48 -5.52 29.19
CA ARG A 290 -28.65 -6.22 29.73
C ARG A 290 -28.32 -7.52 30.47
N ARG A 291 -27.29 -8.28 30.01
CA ARG A 291 -26.79 -9.49 30.67
C ARG A 291 -26.06 -9.25 31.98
N ILE A 292 -25.54 -8.05 32.18
CA ILE A 292 -24.81 -7.67 33.41
C ILE A 292 -25.81 -7.15 34.48
N ARG A 293 -27.03 -6.74 34.09
CA ARG A 293 -28.07 -6.20 35.00
C ARG A 293 -29.07 -7.24 35.49
N ASN A 294 -29.06 -8.43 34.92
CA ASN A 294 -29.82 -9.62 35.36
C ASN A 294 -28.82 -10.64 35.97
#